data_1389dbef5f9f0216c3c382d02240e5d4
#
_entry.id   1389dbef5f9f0216c3c382d02240e5d4
#
_cell.length_a   1.000
_cell.length_b   1.000
_cell.length_c   1.000
_cell.angle_alpha   90.00
_cell.angle_beta   90.00
_cell.angle_gamma   90.00
#
_symmetry.space_group_name_H-M   'P 1'
#
loop_
_entity.id
_entity.type
_entity.pdbx_description
1 polymer ?
#
loop_
_entity_poly.entity_id
_entity_poly.type
_entity_poly.pdbx_seq_one_letter_code
_entity_poly.pdbx_strand_id
1 'polypeptide(L)'
;MTVRLAPLDYSDLKRCAELERILFAGDDPWSESTLRAELDHGHQYFGAYVEGVGLVGYAGISVLGTLRDAEASVHTIGVDPGWQGRGIGKALLRALLAVADEFAAPVFLEVRTDNEAALALYQAHGFGRIGLRRRYYQPSGADAYTMARPAVVGEKAQKDGTT
;
A
#
# COMPACT_ATOMS: atom_id res chain seq x y z
N MET A 1 2.85 -11.02 -20.69
CA MET A 1 2.34 -11.91 -19.63
C MET A 1 1.32 -11.18 -18.80
N THR A 2 0.21 -11.79 -18.53
CA THR A 2 -0.88 -11.17 -17.77
C THR A 2 -0.59 -11.24 -16.27
N VAL A 3 -0.75 -10.10 -15.61
CA VAL A 3 -0.64 -10.01 -14.14
C VAL A 3 -2.04 -10.07 -13.56
N ARG A 4 -2.24 -10.97 -12.60
CA ARG A 4 -3.52 -11.14 -11.90
C ARG A 4 -3.38 -10.68 -10.45
N LEU A 5 -4.27 -9.81 -10.01
CA LEU A 5 -4.36 -9.43 -8.60
C LEU A 5 -5.32 -10.37 -7.87
N ALA A 6 -4.94 -10.78 -6.66
CA ALA A 6 -5.74 -11.62 -5.80
C ALA A 6 -5.38 -11.34 -4.33
N PRO A 7 -6.24 -11.75 -3.37
CA PRO A 7 -5.85 -11.70 -1.97
C PRO A 7 -4.53 -12.43 -1.74
N LEU A 8 -3.64 -11.85 -0.95
CA LEU A 8 -2.33 -12.42 -0.69
C LEU A 8 -2.47 -13.73 0.10
N ASP A 9 -1.80 -14.76 -0.38
CA ASP A 9 -1.79 -16.08 0.26
C ASP A 9 -0.71 -16.14 1.35
N TYR A 10 -1.00 -16.82 2.45
CA TYR A 10 -0.02 -17.04 3.53
C TYR A 10 1.25 -17.73 3.02
N SER A 11 1.13 -18.62 2.05
CA SER A 11 2.29 -19.31 1.45
C SER A 11 3.26 -18.37 0.75
N ASP A 12 2.85 -17.15 0.40
CA ASP A 12 3.68 -16.16 -0.28
C ASP A 12 4.38 -15.19 0.68
N LEU A 13 4.12 -15.27 1.99
CA LEU A 13 4.68 -14.32 2.96
C LEU A 13 6.21 -14.39 3.04
N LYS A 14 6.79 -15.57 2.90
CA LYS A 14 8.24 -15.71 2.85
C LYS A 14 8.84 -14.93 1.68
N ARG A 15 8.22 -15.04 0.50
CA ARG A 15 8.65 -14.30 -0.68
C ARG A 15 8.47 -12.79 -0.50
N CYS A 16 7.36 -12.36 0.10
CA CYS A 16 7.16 -10.95 0.43
C CYS A 16 8.25 -10.41 1.36
N ALA A 17 8.60 -11.17 2.39
CA ALA A 17 9.67 -10.77 3.33
C ALA A 17 11.04 -10.68 2.62
N GLU A 18 11.32 -11.57 1.67
CA GLU A 18 12.55 -11.49 0.86
C GLU A 18 12.56 -10.21 0.01
N LEU A 19 11.46 -9.88 -0.63
CA LEU A 19 11.32 -8.65 -1.43
C LEU A 19 11.43 -7.40 -0.56
N GLU A 20 10.84 -7.42 0.65
CA GLU A 20 10.97 -6.33 1.62
C GLU A 20 12.45 -6.04 1.93
N ARG A 21 13.25 -7.06 2.17
CA ARG A 21 14.69 -6.91 2.44
C ARG A 21 15.45 -6.35 1.24
N ILE A 22 15.03 -6.69 0.03
CA ILE A 22 15.65 -6.18 -1.21
C ILE A 22 15.27 -4.73 -1.45
N LEU A 23 13.97 -4.42 -1.33
CA LEU A 23 13.41 -3.11 -1.70
C LEU A 23 13.61 -2.05 -0.62
N PHE A 24 13.58 -2.44 0.64
CA PHE A 24 13.56 -1.52 1.78
C PHE A 24 14.71 -1.79 2.75
N ALA A 25 15.84 -2.23 2.23
CA ALA A 25 17.05 -2.45 3.02
C ALA A 25 17.43 -1.17 3.79
N GLY A 26 17.67 -1.29 5.10
CA GLY A 26 17.98 -0.15 5.96
C GLY A 26 16.77 0.64 6.44
N ASP A 27 15.57 0.32 6.00
CA ASP A 27 14.33 1.04 6.33
C ASP A 27 13.38 0.21 7.21
N ASP A 28 13.91 -0.72 7.99
CA ASP A 28 13.13 -1.62 8.84
C ASP A 28 12.08 -2.41 8.05
N PRO A 29 12.50 -3.25 7.10
CA PRO A 29 11.57 -4.00 6.26
C PRO A 29 10.70 -4.96 7.08
N TRP A 30 9.47 -5.19 6.61
CA TRP A 30 8.54 -6.13 7.24
C TRP A 30 9.11 -7.55 7.22
N SER A 31 9.08 -8.22 8.37
CA SER A 31 9.44 -9.63 8.47
C SER A 31 8.26 -10.53 8.08
N GLU A 32 8.55 -11.80 7.80
CA GLU A 32 7.51 -12.79 7.53
C GLU A 32 6.51 -12.88 8.70
N SER A 33 6.99 -12.89 9.94
CA SER A 33 6.12 -12.96 11.12
C SER A 33 5.23 -11.73 11.28
N THR A 34 5.75 -10.54 10.97
CA THR A 34 4.97 -9.31 11.03
C THR A 34 3.92 -9.27 9.93
N LEU A 35 4.26 -9.70 8.71
CA LEU A 35 3.30 -9.80 7.62
C LEU A 35 2.20 -10.82 7.96
N ARG A 36 2.55 -11.93 8.60
CA ARG A 36 1.57 -12.92 9.05
C ARG A 36 0.60 -12.31 10.07
N ALA A 37 1.12 -11.54 11.02
CA ALA A 37 0.28 -10.84 12.00
C ALA A 37 -0.68 -9.86 11.32
N GLU A 38 -0.25 -9.18 10.26
CA GLU A 38 -1.09 -8.29 9.47
C GLU A 38 -2.29 -9.03 8.86
N LEU A 39 -2.05 -10.19 8.25
CA LEU A 39 -3.12 -11.02 7.70
C LEU A 39 -4.02 -11.60 8.79
N ASP A 40 -3.44 -12.03 9.91
CA ASP A 40 -4.18 -12.56 11.05
C ASP A 40 -5.13 -11.52 11.68
N HIS A 41 -4.72 -10.24 11.65
CA HIS A 41 -5.56 -9.12 12.10
C HIS A 41 -6.65 -8.72 11.10
N GLY A 42 -6.68 -9.34 9.92
CA GLY A 42 -7.70 -9.08 8.91
C GLY A 42 -7.42 -7.86 8.04
N HIS A 43 -6.20 -7.30 8.08
CA HIS A 43 -5.83 -6.24 7.15
C HIS A 43 -5.81 -6.78 5.72
N GLN A 44 -6.19 -5.93 4.76
CA GLN A 44 -6.33 -6.37 3.38
C GLN A 44 -5.01 -6.27 2.64
N TYR A 45 -4.52 -7.43 2.19
CA TYR A 45 -3.32 -7.54 1.38
C TYR A 45 -3.63 -8.18 0.05
N PHE A 46 -3.01 -7.65 -1.00
CA PHE A 46 -3.13 -8.17 -2.36
C PHE A 46 -1.77 -8.65 -2.85
N GLY A 47 -1.79 -9.74 -3.61
CA GLY A 47 -0.64 -10.20 -4.36
C GLY A 47 -0.87 -9.97 -5.85
N ALA A 48 0.22 -9.69 -6.56
CA ALA A 48 0.25 -9.66 -8.02
C ALA A 48 0.94 -10.93 -8.51
N TYR A 49 0.24 -11.72 -9.31
CA TYR A 49 0.68 -13.05 -9.71
C TYR A 49 0.80 -13.16 -11.22
N VAL A 50 1.84 -13.81 -11.66
CA VAL A 50 2.07 -14.15 -13.08
C VAL A 50 2.13 -15.67 -13.21
N GLU A 51 1.34 -16.23 -14.11
CA GLU A 51 1.32 -17.67 -14.35
C GLU A 51 2.72 -18.18 -14.73
N GLY A 52 3.15 -19.27 -14.10
CA GLY A 52 4.48 -19.85 -14.30
C GLY A 52 5.62 -19.13 -13.57
N VAL A 53 5.38 -17.99 -12.96
CA VAL A 53 6.37 -17.20 -12.21
C VAL A 53 6.02 -17.14 -10.73
N GLY A 54 4.76 -16.87 -10.40
CA GLY A 54 4.28 -16.69 -9.04
C GLY A 54 4.14 -15.23 -8.66
N LEU A 55 4.40 -14.91 -7.40
CA LEU A 55 4.26 -13.57 -6.86
C LEU A 55 5.34 -12.62 -7.39
N VAL A 56 4.91 -11.52 -7.99
CA VAL A 56 5.80 -10.46 -8.51
C VAL A 56 5.58 -9.12 -7.82
N GLY A 57 4.57 -9.01 -6.98
CA GLY A 57 4.31 -7.79 -6.22
C GLY A 57 3.26 -8.03 -5.15
N TYR A 58 3.16 -7.09 -4.23
CA TYR A 58 2.23 -7.19 -3.10
C TYR A 58 1.95 -5.79 -2.54
N ALA A 59 0.83 -5.65 -1.84
CA ALA A 59 0.48 -4.40 -1.18
C ALA A 59 -0.49 -4.66 -0.02
N GLY A 60 -0.44 -3.83 1.00
CA GLY A 60 -1.31 -3.96 2.17
C GLY A 60 -1.83 -2.63 2.67
N ILE A 61 -3.07 -2.66 3.17
CA ILE A 61 -3.76 -1.51 3.74
C ILE A 61 -4.50 -1.92 5.01
N SER A 62 -4.49 -1.04 6.00
CA SER A 62 -5.38 -1.15 7.15
C SER A 62 -6.50 -0.14 7.01
N VAL A 63 -7.71 -0.52 7.45
CA VAL A 63 -8.85 0.39 7.57
C VAL A 63 -9.37 0.27 8.99
N LEU A 64 -9.33 1.38 9.74
CA LEU A 64 -9.75 1.44 11.12
C LEU A 64 -10.98 2.34 11.23
N GLY A 65 -12.01 1.87 11.93
CA GLY A 65 -13.26 2.60 12.09
C GLY A 65 -14.39 2.05 11.23
N THR A 66 -15.46 2.80 11.15
CA THR A 66 -16.67 2.43 10.44
C THR A 66 -16.88 3.30 9.20
N LEU A 67 -17.84 2.93 8.34
CA LEU A 67 -18.17 3.72 7.16
C LEU A 67 -18.34 5.20 7.50
N ARG A 68 -17.63 6.08 6.78
CA ARG A 68 -17.57 7.55 6.94
C ARG A 68 -16.78 8.05 8.15
N ASP A 69 -16.44 7.18 9.10
CA ASP A 69 -15.56 7.49 10.24
C ASP A 69 -14.28 6.66 10.20
N ALA A 70 -14.01 6.02 9.07
CA ALA A 70 -12.83 5.19 8.91
C ALA A 70 -11.62 6.00 8.47
N GLU A 71 -10.45 5.48 8.80
CA GLU A 71 -9.17 5.99 8.37
C GLU A 71 -8.35 4.82 7.81
N ALA A 72 -7.78 4.99 6.63
CA ALA A 72 -6.99 3.97 5.98
C ALA A 72 -5.50 4.35 5.95
N SER A 73 -4.64 3.34 6.08
CA SER A 73 -3.19 3.53 6.00
C SER A 73 -2.59 2.47 5.09
N VAL A 74 -1.81 2.91 4.12
CA VAL A 74 -1.01 2.00 3.28
C VAL A 74 0.19 1.56 4.09
N HIS A 75 0.34 0.24 4.30
CA HIS A 75 1.43 -0.31 5.09
C HIS A 75 2.65 -0.61 4.23
N THR A 76 2.45 -1.17 3.06
CA THR A 76 3.56 -1.46 2.14
C THR A 76 3.04 -1.65 0.71
N ILE A 77 3.88 -1.33 -0.26
CA ILE A 77 3.71 -1.68 -1.67
C ILE A 77 5.09 -2.08 -2.18
N GLY A 78 5.23 -3.28 -2.69
CA GLY A 78 6.49 -3.76 -3.23
C GLY A 78 6.29 -4.48 -4.56
N VAL A 79 7.20 -4.24 -5.50
CA VAL A 79 7.24 -4.93 -6.79
C VAL A 79 8.64 -5.48 -6.99
N ASP A 80 8.73 -6.76 -7.35
CA ASP A 80 9.99 -7.40 -7.70
C ASP A 80 10.78 -6.53 -8.68
N PRO A 81 12.06 -6.23 -8.40
CA PRO A 81 12.87 -5.38 -9.30
C PRO A 81 12.83 -5.80 -10.76
N GLY A 82 12.78 -7.11 -11.03
CA GLY A 82 12.68 -7.64 -12.40
C GLY A 82 11.34 -7.38 -13.08
N TRP A 83 10.35 -6.91 -12.34
CA TRP A 83 8.98 -6.67 -12.83
C TRP A 83 8.53 -5.22 -12.71
N GLN A 84 9.39 -4.33 -12.27
CA GLN A 84 9.10 -2.89 -12.19
C GLN A 84 8.96 -2.26 -13.58
N GLY A 85 8.28 -1.12 -13.65
CA GLY A 85 8.06 -0.42 -14.90
C GLY A 85 6.98 -1.01 -15.81
N ARG A 86 6.11 -1.87 -15.27
CA ARG A 86 5.04 -2.55 -16.01
C ARG A 86 3.64 -2.21 -15.51
N GLY A 87 3.53 -1.21 -14.63
CA GLY A 87 2.24 -0.79 -14.06
C GLY A 87 1.71 -1.65 -12.92
N ILE A 88 2.50 -2.57 -12.37
CA ILE A 88 2.08 -3.45 -11.27
C ILE A 88 1.86 -2.64 -9.99
N GLY A 89 2.77 -1.75 -9.64
CA GLY A 89 2.63 -0.88 -8.47
C GLY A 89 1.37 -0.01 -8.54
N LYS A 90 1.07 0.52 -9.72
CA LYS A 90 -0.14 1.28 -9.99
C LYS A 90 -1.40 0.44 -9.79
N ALA A 91 -1.41 -0.79 -10.31
CA ALA A 91 -2.54 -1.71 -10.15
C ALA A 91 -2.76 -2.07 -8.68
N LEU A 92 -1.68 -2.34 -7.94
CA LEU A 92 -1.73 -2.63 -6.52
C LEU A 92 -2.26 -1.44 -5.73
N LEU A 93 -1.75 -0.24 -5.97
CA LEU A 93 -2.23 0.98 -5.32
C LEU A 93 -3.72 1.18 -5.57
N ARG A 94 -4.18 1.02 -6.80
CA ARG A 94 -5.60 1.15 -7.14
C ARG A 94 -6.47 0.14 -6.40
N ALA A 95 -5.99 -1.08 -6.22
CA ALA A 95 -6.71 -2.09 -5.42
C ALA A 95 -6.86 -1.65 -3.97
N LEU A 96 -5.79 -1.09 -3.37
CA LEU A 96 -5.85 -0.56 -2.01
C LEU A 96 -6.82 0.63 -1.91
N LEU A 97 -6.79 1.54 -2.87
CA LEU A 97 -7.67 2.71 -2.88
C LEU A 97 -9.13 2.31 -3.03
N ALA A 98 -9.42 1.27 -3.79
CA ALA A 98 -10.78 0.73 -3.91
C ALA A 98 -11.31 0.25 -2.55
N VAL A 99 -10.46 -0.39 -1.74
CA VAL A 99 -10.82 -0.80 -0.37
C VAL A 99 -11.15 0.43 0.48
N ALA A 100 -10.29 1.45 0.46
CA ALA A 100 -10.51 2.69 1.23
C ALA A 100 -11.80 3.39 0.79
N ASP A 101 -12.08 3.41 -0.51
CA ASP A 101 -13.26 4.08 -1.06
C ASP A 101 -14.57 3.40 -0.64
N GLU A 102 -14.57 2.09 -0.42
CA GLU A 102 -15.73 1.38 0.13
C GLU A 102 -16.14 1.93 1.51
N PHE A 103 -15.18 2.43 2.29
CA PHE A 103 -15.41 3.01 3.60
C PHE A 103 -15.50 4.53 3.58
N ALA A 104 -15.37 5.16 2.41
CA ALA A 104 -15.22 6.61 2.27
C ALA A 104 -14.10 7.15 3.18
N ALA A 105 -12.98 6.43 3.25
CA ALA A 105 -11.88 6.72 4.16
C ALA A 105 -10.80 7.55 3.47
N PRO A 106 -10.24 8.57 4.16
CA PRO A 106 -8.98 9.17 3.74
C PRO A 106 -7.88 8.14 3.87
N VAL A 107 -6.83 8.26 3.04
CA VAL A 107 -5.72 7.32 3.01
C VAL A 107 -4.43 8.04 3.36
N PHE A 108 -3.67 7.46 4.28
CA PHE A 108 -2.36 8.00 4.72
C PHE A 108 -1.25 7.00 4.39
N LEU A 109 -0.06 7.52 4.13
CA LEU A 109 1.14 6.73 3.96
C LEU A 109 2.39 7.55 4.30
N GLU A 110 3.49 6.83 4.55
CA GLU A 110 4.82 7.40 4.66
C GLU A 110 5.63 6.94 3.45
N VAL A 111 6.47 7.81 2.91
CA VAL A 111 7.34 7.50 1.77
C VAL A 111 8.66 8.24 1.91
N ARG A 112 9.78 7.59 1.55
CA ARG A 112 11.09 8.24 1.57
C ARG A 112 11.06 9.50 0.70
N THR A 113 11.67 10.55 1.22
CA THR A 113 11.71 11.84 0.52
C THR A 113 12.48 11.77 -0.81
N ASP A 114 13.37 10.79 -0.95
CA ASP A 114 14.18 10.57 -2.15
C ASP A 114 13.60 9.53 -3.12
N ASN A 115 12.43 8.95 -2.81
CA ASN A 115 11.80 7.98 -3.70
C ASN A 115 10.90 8.70 -4.73
N GLU A 116 11.53 9.25 -5.75
CA GLU A 116 10.85 10.07 -6.77
C GLU A 116 9.76 9.30 -7.53
N ALA A 117 10.00 8.04 -7.85
CA ALA A 117 9.03 7.21 -8.57
C ALA A 117 7.76 6.98 -7.74
N ALA A 118 7.92 6.67 -6.46
CA ALA A 118 6.77 6.49 -5.56
C ALA A 118 6.02 7.80 -5.32
N LEU A 119 6.74 8.91 -5.12
CA LEU A 119 6.12 10.23 -4.97
C LEU A 119 5.27 10.59 -6.18
N ALA A 120 5.79 10.38 -7.39
CA ALA A 120 5.04 10.64 -8.62
C ALA A 120 3.79 9.76 -8.72
N LEU A 121 3.91 8.48 -8.38
CA LEU A 121 2.77 7.54 -8.38
C LEU A 121 1.68 7.99 -7.43
N TYR A 122 2.04 8.34 -6.20
CA TYR A 122 1.07 8.77 -5.19
C TYR A 122 0.41 10.10 -5.56
N GLN A 123 1.19 11.08 -6.01
CA GLN A 123 0.66 12.37 -6.45
C GLN A 123 -0.31 12.20 -7.62
N ALA A 124 -0.01 11.31 -8.56
CA ALA A 124 -0.91 11.01 -9.68
C ALA A 124 -2.25 10.38 -9.23
N HIS A 125 -2.32 9.87 -8.01
CA HIS A 125 -3.52 9.24 -7.43
C HIS A 125 -4.16 10.09 -6.32
N GLY A 126 -3.87 11.38 -6.27
CA GLY A 126 -4.54 12.31 -5.38
C GLY A 126 -3.91 12.50 -4.01
N PHE A 127 -2.72 11.93 -3.77
CA PHE A 127 -1.99 12.15 -2.53
C PHE A 127 -1.26 13.49 -2.55
N GLY A 128 -1.32 14.22 -1.43
CA GLY A 128 -0.53 15.41 -1.20
C GLY A 128 0.34 15.25 0.05
N ARG A 129 1.43 16.00 0.12
CA ARG A 129 2.30 16.01 1.29
C ARG A 129 1.63 16.78 2.42
N ILE A 130 1.59 16.19 3.61
CA ILE A 130 1.02 16.85 4.80
C ILE A 130 2.02 16.98 5.94
N GLY A 131 3.19 16.35 5.84
CA GLY A 131 4.21 16.44 6.88
C GLY A 131 5.54 15.86 6.44
N LEU A 132 6.56 16.14 7.25
CA LEU A 132 7.90 15.61 7.10
C LEU A 132 8.30 14.96 8.42
N ARG A 133 8.70 13.70 8.36
CA ARG A 133 9.24 12.96 9.50
C ARG A 133 10.72 12.75 9.28
N ARG A 134 11.54 13.48 10.05
CA ARG A 134 12.99 13.36 9.97
C ARG A 134 13.44 12.06 10.63
N ARG A 135 14.41 11.38 10.00
CA ARG A 135 14.99 10.12 10.49
C ARG A 135 13.95 9.07 10.81
N TYR A 136 12.89 9.05 10.00
CA TYR A 136 11.75 8.14 10.18
C TYR A 136 12.17 6.68 10.00
N TYR A 137 12.97 6.41 8.96
CA TYR A 137 13.44 5.06 8.68
C TYR A 137 14.71 4.76 9.44
N GLN A 138 14.76 3.58 10.07
CA GLN A 138 15.93 3.13 10.82
C GLN A 138 16.31 1.73 10.35
N PRO A 139 17.61 1.38 10.26
CA PRO A 139 18.76 2.17 10.68
C PRO A 139 19.27 3.19 9.65
N SER A 140 18.68 3.30 8.46
CA SER A 140 19.16 4.20 7.40
C SER A 140 19.20 5.68 7.82
N GLY A 141 18.26 6.09 8.67
CA GLY A 141 18.10 7.48 9.05
C GLY A 141 17.44 8.34 7.97
N ALA A 142 16.84 7.70 6.95
CA ALA A 142 16.18 8.44 5.87
C ALA A 142 14.91 9.15 6.36
N ASP A 143 14.66 10.32 5.78
CA ASP A 143 13.45 11.09 6.05
C ASP A 143 12.25 10.53 5.27
N ALA A 144 11.05 10.75 5.80
CA ALA A 144 9.81 10.42 5.12
C ALA A 144 8.89 11.63 5.00
N TYR A 145 8.19 11.72 3.88
CA TYR A 145 6.98 12.52 3.81
C TYR A 145 5.80 11.70 4.30
N THR A 146 4.95 12.33 5.13
CA THR A 146 3.60 11.83 5.34
C THR A 146 2.73 12.39 4.22
N MET A 147 2.02 11.52 3.53
CA MET A 147 1.12 11.90 2.45
C MET A 147 -0.31 11.47 2.78
N ALA A 148 -1.27 12.23 2.30
CA ALA A 148 -2.68 11.93 2.48
C ALA A 148 -3.46 12.12 1.18
N ARG A 149 -4.44 11.27 1.00
CA ARG A 149 -5.44 11.39 -0.06
C ARG A 149 -6.79 11.56 0.61
N PRO A 150 -7.55 12.63 0.28
CA PRO A 150 -8.88 12.84 0.87
C PRO A 150 -9.83 11.68 0.59
N ALA A 151 -10.81 11.50 1.47
CA ALA A 151 -11.86 10.53 1.24
C ALA A 151 -12.61 10.82 -0.07
N VAL A 152 -12.91 9.77 -0.81
CA VAL A 152 -13.75 9.86 -2.01
C VAL A 152 -15.16 9.43 -1.63
N VAL A 153 -16.12 10.34 -1.75
CA VAL A 153 -17.52 10.08 -1.45
C VAL A 153 -18.24 9.79 -2.77
N GLY A 154 -18.67 8.56 -2.94
CA GLY A 154 -19.40 8.16 -4.14
C GLY A 154 -20.83 8.74 -4.18
N GLU A 155 -21.46 8.73 -5.35
CA GLU A 155 -22.83 9.23 -5.56
C GLU A 155 -23.85 8.64 -4.59
N LYS A 156 -23.73 7.35 -4.25
CA LYS A 156 -24.61 6.68 -3.27
C LYS A 156 -24.48 7.30 -1.87
N ALA A 157 -23.28 7.66 -1.46
CA ALA A 157 -23.04 8.27 -0.17
C ALA A 157 -23.56 9.72 -0.11
N GLN A 158 -23.57 10.43 -1.24
CA GLN A 158 -24.15 11.78 -1.33
C GLN A 158 -25.67 11.78 -1.26
N LYS A 159 -26.33 10.77 -1.84
CA LYS A 159 -27.81 10.65 -1.79
C LYS A 159 -28.32 10.33 -0.39
N ASP A 160 -27.56 9.54 0.38
CA ASP A 160 -27.93 9.20 1.76
C ASP A 160 -27.68 10.37 2.75
N GLY A 161 -26.90 11.35 2.37
CA GLY A 161 -26.64 12.54 3.16
C GLY A 161 -27.57 13.72 2.93
N THR A 162 -28.54 13.61 2.01
CA THR A 162 -29.46 14.66 1.64
C THR A 162 -30.89 14.45 2.11
N THR A 163 -31.13 13.50 3.00
CA THR A 163 -32.45 13.29 3.61
C THR A 163 -32.52 13.81 5.03
#